data_d96c4042a3c2be7871d74ba7b0e9ce3b
#
_entry.id   d96c4042a3c2be7871d74ba7b0e9ce3b
#
_cell.length_a   1.000
_cell.length_b   1.000
_cell.length_c   1.000
_cell.angle_alpha   90.00
_cell.angle_beta   90.00
_cell.angle_gamma   90.00
#
_symmetry.space_group_name_H-M   'P 1'
#
loop_
_entity.id
_entity.type
_entity.pdbx_description
1 polymer ?
#
loop_
_entity_poly.entity_id
_entity_poly.type
_entity_poly.pdbx_seq_one_letter_code
_entity_poly.pdbx_strand_id
1 'polypeptide(L)'
;MVGLVDSGIAEEHCFLEPWVCARKTYVAENERNYSHGTFVGGILVHGNEFLGNGSDYGVKIVDVTAVPNWDRACGDVGELREDELITILEEVVSEFKDTVRVWNLSLSTDEECQEDSFSDLAIKLDDLQREHNVIFVIAAGNINTVPLRGWPPSTYISDKITSPADSVYGITVGSIAHLDCDDSMVKKSYPSPFSRKGPGPSFLVKPDLVHYGGNCRADGNSDGIGVVSFDEQGKLVESIGTSFSTPMVSQLTAKIYDAIESPSSNLVKALIIHSARHPKLKLTKAEQQELGIYDYYGFGIPGSIQDILSCPQNQFSLVIEGKLSIGNYISIDDFPFPESLIKDGKCYGEINITLVYDPPLDATFGVEYCRNNMDVSFGTWYLDKNGELRYKRRVL
;
A
#
# COMPACT_ATOMS: atom_id res chain seq x y z
N MET A 1 -16.19 0.54 -3.00
CA MET A 1 -16.50 0.31 -1.56
C MET A 1 -15.28 -0.29 -0.89
N VAL A 2 -15.02 0.09 0.38
CA VAL A 2 -13.89 -0.41 1.19
C VAL A 2 -14.42 -1.06 2.46
N GLY A 3 -13.90 -2.23 2.82
CA GLY A 3 -14.06 -2.79 4.16
C GLY A 3 -13.01 -2.19 5.10
N LEU A 4 -13.42 -1.55 6.15
CA LEU A 4 -12.54 -1.00 7.18
C LEU A 4 -12.57 -1.93 8.39
N VAL A 5 -11.46 -2.63 8.65
CA VAL A 5 -11.30 -3.47 9.85
C VAL A 5 -10.43 -2.70 10.84
N ASP A 6 -11.07 -2.17 11.88
CA ASP A 6 -10.46 -1.23 12.82
C ASP A 6 -11.22 -1.20 14.15
N SER A 7 -11.08 -0.16 14.93
CA SER A 7 -11.84 0.04 16.18
C SER A 7 -13.30 0.50 15.96
N GLY A 8 -13.71 0.64 14.69
CA GLY A 8 -15.05 1.08 14.28
C GLY A 8 -15.15 2.61 14.11
N ILE A 9 -16.17 3.03 13.39
CA ILE A 9 -16.53 4.44 13.18
C ILE A 9 -17.61 4.83 14.18
N ALA A 10 -17.46 5.98 14.84
CA ALA A 10 -18.46 6.50 15.77
C ALA A 10 -19.87 6.51 15.14
N GLU A 11 -20.84 5.99 15.89
CA GLU A 11 -22.23 5.94 15.44
C GLU A 11 -22.81 7.34 15.28
N GLU A 12 -23.69 7.53 14.28
CA GLU A 12 -24.34 8.82 13.98
C GLU A 12 -23.35 9.97 13.70
N HIS A 13 -22.09 9.65 13.31
CA HIS A 13 -21.07 10.65 13.02
C HIS A 13 -21.48 11.55 11.84
N CYS A 14 -21.60 12.85 12.05
CA CYS A 14 -22.23 13.81 11.17
C CYS A 14 -21.64 13.85 9.73
N PHE A 15 -20.35 13.56 9.57
CA PHE A 15 -19.67 13.55 8.27
C PHE A 15 -19.49 12.14 7.66
N LEU A 16 -19.48 11.08 8.48
CA LEU A 16 -19.14 9.73 8.04
C LEU A 16 -20.34 8.80 7.93
N GLU A 17 -21.39 8.99 8.72
CA GLU A 17 -22.58 8.14 8.68
C GLU A 17 -23.16 7.95 7.27
N PRO A 18 -23.24 8.98 6.39
CA PRO A 18 -23.76 8.82 5.02
C PRO A 18 -22.90 7.88 4.15
N TRP A 19 -21.67 7.58 4.56
CA TRP A 19 -20.73 6.74 3.83
C TRP A 19 -20.69 5.30 4.32
N VAL A 20 -21.17 5.03 5.53
CA VAL A 20 -21.23 3.68 6.11
C VAL A 20 -22.44 2.93 5.57
N CYS A 21 -22.19 1.85 4.84
CA CYS A 21 -23.24 1.02 4.22
C CYS A 21 -23.65 -0.18 5.07
N ALA A 22 -22.74 -0.68 5.88
CA ALA A 22 -22.98 -1.78 6.81
C ALA A 22 -22.02 -1.67 7.99
N ARG A 23 -22.43 -2.23 9.12
CA ARG A 23 -21.62 -2.33 10.34
C ARG A 23 -21.59 -3.78 10.83
N LYS A 24 -20.41 -4.21 11.25
CA LYS A 24 -20.17 -5.47 11.96
C LYS A 24 -19.38 -5.17 13.23
N THR A 25 -19.77 -5.72 14.33
CA THR A 25 -19.14 -5.45 15.62
C THR A 25 -18.83 -6.74 16.35
N TYR A 26 -17.55 -6.92 16.67
CA TYR A 26 -17.01 -8.09 17.37
C TYR A 26 -16.46 -7.73 18.76
N VAL A 27 -16.52 -6.47 19.13
CA VAL A 27 -16.00 -5.92 20.39
C VAL A 27 -17.14 -5.67 21.37
N ALA A 28 -16.98 -6.07 22.64
CA ALA A 28 -17.95 -5.83 23.69
C ALA A 28 -18.16 -4.31 23.89
N GLU A 29 -19.39 -3.91 24.22
CA GLU A 29 -19.77 -2.48 24.27
C GLU A 29 -18.88 -1.63 25.22
N ASN A 30 -18.50 -2.19 26.36
CA ASN A 30 -17.63 -1.55 27.34
C ASN A 30 -16.15 -1.47 26.94
N GLU A 31 -15.76 -2.17 25.88
CA GLU A 31 -14.39 -2.19 25.34
C GLU A 31 -14.27 -1.45 24.01
N ARG A 32 -15.31 -0.72 23.57
CA ARG A 32 -15.28 0.02 22.31
C ARG A 32 -14.64 1.40 22.49
N ASN A 33 -13.77 1.75 21.55
CA ASN A 33 -13.19 3.07 21.41
C ASN A 33 -13.08 3.40 19.93
N TYR A 34 -13.96 4.24 19.44
CA TYR A 34 -14.09 4.54 18.02
C TYR A 34 -13.08 5.56 17.48
N SER A 35 -12.18 6.10 18.30
CA SER A 35 -11.31 7.22 17.94
C SER A 35 -10.44 6.92 16.72
N HIS A 36 -9.74 5.78 16.72
CA HIS A 36 -8.84 5.41 15.61
C HIS A 36 -9.61 5.07 14.33
N GLY A 37 -10.62 4.23 14.40
CA GLY A 37 -11.43 3.86 13.24
C GLY A 37 -12.19 5.04 12.65
N THR A 38 -12.68 5.99 13.47
CA THR A 38 -13.29 7.23 13.00
C THR A 38 -12.28 8.09 12.24
N PHE A 39 -11.07 8.24 12.78
CA PHE A 39 -10.01 8.99 12.11
C PHE A 39 -9.64 8.38 10.76
N VAL A 40 -9.45 7.06 10.70
CA VAL A 40 -9.17 6.31 9.46
C VAL A 40 -10.33 6.41 8.47
N GLY A 41 -11.57 6.27 8.94
CA GLY A 41 -12.78 6.46 8.14
C GLY A 41 -12.86 7.86 7.54
N GLY A 42 -12.49 8.89 8.30
CA GLY A 42 -12.40 10.27 7.81
C GLY A 42 -11.42 10.42 6.64
N ILE A 43 -10.28 9.74 6.68
CA ILE A 43 -9.31 9.74 5.57
C ILE A 43 -9.86 8.97 4.36
N LEU A 44 -10.51 7.83 4.55
CA LEU A 44 -11.14 7.06 3.45
C LEU A 44 -12.17 7.90 2.68
N VAL A 45 -12.84 8.82 3.36
CA VAL A 45 -13.87 9.65 2.74
C VAL A 45 -13.31 11.00 2.27
N HIS A 46 -12.55 11.71 3.10
CA HIS A 46 -12.17 13.11 2.90
C HIS A 46 -10.65 13.33 2.76
N GLY A 47 -9.83 12.28 2.72
CA GLY A 47 -8.37 12.41 2.75
C GLY A 47 -7.79 13.30 1.65
N ASN A 48 -8.32 13.22 0.42
CA ASN A 48 -7.87 14.10 -0.67
C ASN A 48 -8.26 15.56 -0.44
N GLU A 49 -9.44 15.81 0.14
CA GLU A 49 -9.90 17.16 0.49
C GLU A 49 -9.02 17.77 1.59
N PHE A 50 -8.69 17.00 2.63
CA PHE A 50 -7.78 17.44 3.70
C PHE A 50 -6.37 17.76 3.21
N LEU A 51 -5.92 17.08 2.15
CA LEU A 51 -4.63 17.38 1.51
C LEU A 51 -4.69 18.54 0.51
N GLY A 52 -5.86 19.16 0.30
CA GLY A 52 -6.05 20.24 -0.65
C GLY A 52 -6.03 19.81 -2.13
N ASN A 53 -6.22 18.53 -2.40
CA ASN A 53 -6.23 17.96 -3.76
C ASN A 53 -7.60 18.11 -4.47
N GLY A 54 -8.49 18.93 -3.94
CA GLY A 54 -9.85 19.15 -4.47
C GLY A 54 -10.89 18.21 -3.84
N SER A 55 -12.16 18.45 -4.18
CA SER A 55 -13.26 17.59 -3.74
C SER A 55 -13.32 16.34 -4.62
N ASP A 56 -12.50 15.37 -4.31
CA ASP A 56 -12.63 14.03 -4.85
C ASP A 56 -13.57 13.23 -3.94
N TYR A 57 -14.57 12.58 -4.55
CA TYR A 57 -15.58 11.84 -3.77
C TYR A 57 -14.92 10.71 -3.00
N GLY A 58 -15.31 10.54 -1.72
CA GLY A 58 -14.91 9.43 -0.87
C GLY A 58 -15.42 8.08 -1.37
N VAL A 59 -15.14 7.05 -0.61
CA VAL A 59 -15.60 5.68 -0.88
C VAL A 59 -16.62 5.25 0.17
N LYS A 60 -17.58 4.42 -0.22
CA LYS A 60 -18.49 3.77 0.72
C LYS A 60 -17.73 2.76 1.58
N ILE A 61 -18.16 2.59 2.83
CA ILE A 61 -17.48 1.81 3.84
C ILE A 61 -18.39 0.71 4.37
N VAL A 62 -17.83 -0.51 4.50
CA VAL A 62 -18.31 -1.53 5.42
C VAL A 62 -17.45 -1.42 6.67
N ASP A 63 -18.04 -1.00 7.78
CA ASP A 63 -17.36 -0.75 9.04
C ASP A 63 -17.35 -2.03 9.89
N VAL A 64 -16.15 -2.51 10.20
CA VAL A 64 -15.92 -3.72 10.99
C VAL A 64 -15.17 -3.35 12.26
N THR A 65 -15.89 -3.26 13.38
CA THR A 65 -15.34 -3.03 14.70
C THR A 65 -14.74 -4.34 15.24
N ALA A 66 -13.43 -4.50 15.06
CA ALA A 66 -12.68 -5.69 15.46
C ALA A 66 -11.63 -5.38 16.54
N VAL A 67 -11.11 -4.15 16.61
CA VAL A 67 -10.05 -3.76 17.53
C VAL A 67 -10.66 -3.14 18.79
N PRO A 68 -10.46 -3.76 19.97
CA PRO A 68 -10.94 -3.21 21.23
C PRO A 68 -10.10 -2.00 21.68
N ASN A 69 -10.62 -1.29 22.67
CA ASN A 69 -9.88 -0.23 23.35
C ASN A 69 -8.61 -0.77 24.02
N TRP A 70 -7.50 -0.13 23.79
CA TRP A 70 -6.19 -0.44 24.39
C TRP A 70 -5.73 0.64 25.39
N ASP A 71 -6.46 1.77 25.49
CA ASP A 71 -6.13 2.88 26.38
C ASP A 71 -7.02 2.88 27.65
N ARG A 72 -6.44 2.56 28.79
CA ARG A 72 -7.14 2.55 30.08
C ARG A 72 -7.72 3.91 30.47
N ALA A 73 -7.25 5.00 29.89
CA ALA A 73 -7.82 6.32 30.14
C ALA A 73 -9.17 6.52 29.43
N CYS A 74 -9.44 5.70 28.40
CA CYS A 74 -10.65 5.79 27.58
C CYS A 74 -11.73 4.76 27.96
N GLY A 75 -11.47 3.83 28.88
CA GLY A 75 -12.44 2.81 29.29
C GLY A 75 -11.80 1.46 29.61
N ASP A 76 -12.63 0.41 29.60
CA ASP A 76 -12.15 -0.97 29.76
C ASP A 76 -11.26 -1.36 28.57
N VAL A 77 -10.21 -2.10 28.85
CA VAL A 77 -9.23 -2.53 27.86
C VAL A 77 -9.53 -3.97 27.48
N GLY A 78 -9.68 -4.21 26.18
CA GLY A 78 -9.77 -5.53 25.57
C GLY A 78 -8.46 -5.95 24.92
N GLU A 79 -8.44 -7.19 24.46
CA GLU A 79 -7.33 -7.78 23.69
C GLU A 79 -7.91 -8.42 22.42
N LEU A 80 -7.27 -8.19 21.28
CA LEU A 80 -7.58 -8.88 20.04
C LEU A 80 -6.45 -9.86 19.75
N ARG A 81 -6.75 -11.15 19.81
CA ARG A 81 -5.79 -12.19 19.46
C ARG A 81 -5.76 -12.40 17.95
N GLU A 82 -4.64 -12.86 17.44
CA GLU A 82 -4.45 -13.10 16.01
C GLU A 82 -5.44 -14.13 15.44
N ASP A 83 -5.71 -15.22 16.17
CA ASP A 83 -6.68 -16.23 15.76
C ASP A 83 -8.13 -15.72 15.73
N GLU A 84 -8.47 -14.77 16.60
CA GLU A 84 -9.76 -14.07 16.59
C GLU A 84 -9.87 -13.12 15.40
N LEU A 85 -8.82 -12.34 15.12
CA LEU A 85 -8.76 -11.47 13.95
C LEU A 85 -8.90 -12.27 12.65
N ILE A 86 -8.19 -13.40 12.54
CA ILE A 86 -8.31 -14.32 11.39
C ILE A 86 -9.76 -14.78 11.21
N THR A 87 -10.41 -15.19 12.28
CA THR A 87 -11.81 -15.64 12.24
C THR A 87 -12.76 -14.52 11.78
N ILE A 88 -12.57 -13.30 12.28
CA ILE A 88 -13.34 -12.13 11.88
C ILE A 88 -13.15 -11.85 10.38
N LEU A 89 -11.89 -11.87 9.92
CA LEU A 89 -11.57 -11.61 8.51
C LEU A 89 -12.19 -12.66 7.58
N GLU A 90 -12.13 -13.95 7.94
CA GLU A 90 -12.79 -15.02 7.18
C GLU A 90 -14.30 -14.79 7.04
N GLU A 91 -14.95 -14.42 8.13
CA GLU A 91 -16.39 -14.15 8.15
C GLU A 91 -16.75 -12.96 7.28
N VAL A 92 -16.13 -11.78 7.53
CA VAL A 92 -16.52 -10.54 6.84
C VAL A 92 -16.12 -10.53 5.37
N VAL A 93 -14.95 -11.09 5.02
CA VAL A 93 -14.53 -11.17 3.61
C VAL A 93 -15.47 -12.09 2.83
N SER A 94 -15.82 -13.25 3.40
CA SER A 94 -16.77 -14.17 2.77
C SER A 94 -18.17 -13.57 2.64
N GLU A 95 -18.67 -12.87 3.66
CA GLU A 95 -19.99 -12.23 3.65
C GLU A 95 -20.08 -11.12 2.60
N PHE A 96 -19.06 -10.29 2.47
CA PHE A 96 -19.07 -9.11 1.58
C PHE A 96 -18.31 -9.31 0.26
N LYS A 97 -17.91 -10.54 -0.10
CA LYS A 97 -17.08 -10.85 -1.28
C LYS A 97 -17.61 -10.31 -2.61
N ASP A 98 -18.93 -10.14 -2.76
CA ASP A 98 -19.53 -9.67 -3.99
C ASP A 98 -19.59 -8.13 -4.09
N THR A 99 -19.37 -7.43 -2.97
CA THR A 99 -19.53 -5.98 -2.88
C THR A 99 -18.24 -5.25 -2.47
N VAL A 100 -17.39 -5.88 -1.66
CA VAL A 100 -16.14 -5.31 -1.17
C VAL A 100 -14.95 -6.01 -1.81
N ARG A 101 -14.19 -5.27 -2.60
CA ARG A 101 -12.96 -5.75 -3.26
C ARG A 101 -11.69 -5.28 -2.56
N VAL A 102 -11.79 -4.28 -1.69
CA VAL A 102 -10.65 -3.66 -1.02
C VAL A 102 -10.90 -3.63 0.48
N TRP A 103 -9.96 -4.16 1.26
CA TRP A 103 -9.99 -4.20 2.71
C TRP A 103 -8.85 -3.38 3.28
N ASN A 104 -9.16 -2.38 4.08
CA ASN A 104 -8.19 -1.54 4.77
C ASN A 104 -7.86 -2.15 6.13
N LEU A 105 -6.58 -2.46 6.34
CA LEU A 105 -6.02 -2.91 7.61
C LEU A 105 -5.04 -1.87 8.13
N SER A 106 -5.55 -0.86 8.85
CA SER A 106 -4.73 0.14 9.54
C SER A 106 -4.25 -0.35 10.90
N LEU A 107 -3.89 -1.63 10.96
CA LEU A 107 -3.43 -2.34 12.14
C LEU A 107 -2.15 -3.12 11.85
N SER A 108 -1.41 -3.40 12.88
CA SER A 108 -0.23 -4.28 12.85
C SER A 108 -0.04 -4.90 14.23
N THR A 109 0.63 -6.04 14.28
CA THR A 109 1.11 -6.61 15.54
C THR A 109 2.41 -5.91 15.99
N ASP A 110 2.89 -6.23 17.19
CA ASP A 110 4.23 -5.80 17.63
C ASP A 110 5.35 -6.72 17.12
N GLU A 111 5.00 -7.81 16.42
CA GLU A 111 5.94 -8.78 15.92
C GLU A 111 6.60 -8.32 14.61
N GLU A 112 7.92 -8.13 14.65
CA GLU A 112 8.69 -7.78 13.45
C GLU A 112 8.78 -8.99 12.50
N CYS A 113 8.55 -8.72 11.21
CA CYS A 113 8.66 -9.73 10.16
C CYS A 113 10.10 -10.25 10.07
N GLN A 114 10.22 -11.56 9.95
CA GLN A 114 11.50 -12.24 9.83
C GLN A 114 11.99 -12.20 8.36
N GLU A 115 13.30 -12.46 8.14
CA GLU A 115 13.86 -12.48 6.79
C GLU A 115 13.62 -13.81 6.07
N ASP A 116 13.39 -14.88 6.84
CA ASP A 116 13.35 -16.26 6.39
C ASP A 116 11.99 -16.96 6.59
N SER A 117 10.98 -16.23 7.05
CA SER A 117 9.62 -16.76 7.24
C SER A 117 8.56 -15.67 7.07
N PHE A 118 7.39 -16.08 6.62
CA PHE A 118 6.20 -15.22 6.55
C PHE A 118 5.36 -15.40 7.81
N SER A 119 4.70 -14.32 8.26
CA SER A 119 3.83 -14.39 9.43
C SER A 119 2.55 -15.17 9.14
N ASP A 120 1.98 -15.84 10.15
CA ASP A 120 0.78 -16.66 9.98
C ASP A 120 -0.41 -15.81 9.51
N LEU A 121 -0.55 -14.61 10.02
CA LEU A 121 -1.58 -13.68 9.58
C LEU A 121 -1.38 -13.24 8.12
N ALA A 122 -0.16 -12.98 7.67
CA ALA A 122 0.12 -12.65 6.27
C ALA A 122 -0.23 -13.81 5.32
N ILE A 123 0.13 -15.04 5.70
CA ILE A 123 -0.23 -16.26 4.94
C ILE A 123 -1.74 -16.36 4.83
N LYS A 124 -2.46 -16.10 5.91
CA LYS A 124 -3.92 -16.15 5.90
C LYS A 124 -4.56 -15.07 5.04
N LEU A 125 -4.01 -13.84 5.08
CA LEU A 125 -4.44 -12.77 4.17
C LEU A 125 -4.21 -13.13 2.71
N ASP A 126 -3.09 -13.77 2.38
CA ASP A 126 -2.81 -14.24 1.03
C ASP A 126 -3.82 -15.30 0.56
N ASP A 127 -4.20 -16.23 1.44
CA ASP A 127 -5.23 -17.22 1.14
C ASP A 127 -6.60 -16.58 0.86
N LEU A 128 -7.04 -15.64 1.71
CA LEU A 128 -8.30 -14.92 1.54
C LEU A 128 -8.31 -14.08 0.25
N GLN A 129 -7.20 -13.43 -0.08
CA GLN A 129 -7.07 -12.66 -1.32
C GLN A 129 -7.22 -13.54 -2.56
N ARG A 130 -6.57 -14.70 -2.54
CA ARG A 130 -6.66 -15.68 -3.63
C ARG A 130 -8.06 -16.29 -3.77
N GLU A 131 -8.70 -16.64 -2.64
CA GLU A 131 -10.00 -17.30 -2.62
C GLU A 131 -11.12 -16.36 -3.07
N HIS A 132 -11.11 -15.12 -2.58
CA HIS A 132 -12.21 -14.17 -2.77
C HIS A 132 -11.91 -13.07 -3.81
N ASN A 133 -10.71 -13.06 -4.40
CA ASN A 133 -10.27 -12.04 -5.37
C ASN A 133 -10.44 -10.61 -4.82
N VAL A 134 -9.94 -10.39 -3.61
CA VAL A 134 -9.90 -9.10 -2.91
C VAL A 134 -8.47 -8.61 -2.75
N ILE A 135 -8.27 -7.36 -2.36
CA ILE A 135 -6.97 -6.77 -2.02
C ILE A 135 -7.03 -6.28 -0.58
N PHE A 136 -6.09 -6.72 0.25
CA PHE A 136 -5.81 -6.08 1.53
C PHE A 136 -4.79 -4.97 1.33
N VAL A 137 -5.09 -3.79 1.87
CA VAL A 137 -4.16 -2.65 1.95
C VAL A 137 -3.77 -2.51 3.42
N ILE A 138 -2.48 -2.68 3.70
CA ILE A 138 -1.96 -3.01 5.04
C ILE A 138 -0.97 -1.94 5.47
N ALA A 139 -1.06 -1.48 6.71
CA ALA A 139 -0.07 -0.57 7.31
C ALA A 139 1.28 -1.27 7.50
N ALA A 140 2.38 -0.57 7.20
CA ALA A 140 3.73 -1.12 7.38
C ALA A 140 4.13 -1.30 8.85
N GLY A 141 3.39 -0.68 9.77
CA GLY A 141 3.68 -0.62 11.20
C GLY A 141 4.40 0.65 11.62
N ASN A 142 4.38 0.92 12.93
CA ASN A 142 4.97 2.12 13.52
C ASN A 142 6.07 1.77 14.52
N ILE A 143 7.06 2.65 14.62
CA ILE A 143 8.05 2.65 15.71
C ILE A 143 7.43 3.47 16.84
N ASN A 144 7.12 2.82 17.95
CA ASN A 144 6.42 3.42 19.10
C ASN A 144 7.37 3.85 20.23
N THR A 145 8.67 3.61 20.06
CA THR A 145 9.69 3.90 21.07
C THR A 145 10.70 4.94 20.60
N VAL A 146 11.01 5.91 21.45
CA VAL A 146 12.08 6.87 21.19
C VAL A 146 13.47 6.25 21.44
N PRO A 147 14.50 6.63 20.67
CA PRO A 147 14.49 7.67 19.62
C PRO A 147 13.84 7.18 18.33
N LEU A 148 13.02 8.04 17.72
CA LEU A 148 12.49 7.81 16.39
C LEU A 148 13.57 8.00 15.32
N ARG A 149 13.30 7.53 14.09
CA ARG A 149 14.26 7.55 13.00
C ARG A 149 14.34 8.91 12.31
N GLY A 150 15.53 9.52 12.32
CA GLY A 150 15.84 10.66 11.45
C GLY A 150 16.09 10.22 9.99
N TRP A 151 16.29 11.19 9.10
CA TRP A 151 16.65 10.94 7.70
C TRP A 151 17.84 11.79 7.23
N PRO A 152 18.88 11.23 6.60
CA PRO A 152 19.16 9.78 6.52
C PRO A 152 19.33 9.15 7.91
N PRO A 153 19.06 7.84 8.07
CA PRO A 153 19.21 7.18 9.36
C PRO A 153 20.67 7.21 9.80
N SER A 154 20.93 7.66 11.02
CA SER A 154 22.30 7.78 11.59
C SER A 154 22.58 6.76 12.69
N THR A 155 21.54 6.12 13.22
CA THR A 155 21.63 5.13 14.29
C THR A 155 20.85 3.88 13.91
N TYR A 156 21.31 2.72 14.40
CA TYR A 156 20.55 1.49 14.26
C TYR A 156 19.35 1.52 15.20
N ILE A 157 18.18 1.30 14.66
CA ILE A 157 16.93 1.07 15.40
C ILE A 157 16.23 -0.13 14.80
N SER A 158 15.43 -0.84 15.59
CA SER A 158 14.58 -1.91 15.09
C SER A 158 13.37 -1.30 14.41
N ASP A 159 13.42 -1.25 13.07
CA ASP A 159 12.44 -0.53 12.24
C ASP A 159 11.90 -1.37 11.08
N LYS A 160 12.02 -2.71 11.16
CA LYS A 160 11.43 -3.61 10.16
C LYS A 160 9.91 -3.58 10.22
N ILE A 161 9.26 -3.82 9.07
CA ILE A 161 7.81 -4.00 9.00
C ILE A 161 7.34 -5.07 10.00
N THR A 162 6.10 -4.96 10.45
CA THR A 162 5.49 -5.90 11.39
C THR A 162 4.34 -6.69 10.74
N SER A 163 4.05 -7.88 11.27
CA SER A 163 2.92 -8.70 10.82
C SER A 163 1.62 -7.86 10.80
N PRO A 164 0.80 -7.96 9.73
CA PRO A 164 0.90 -8.81 8.54
C PRO A 164 1.44 -8.07 7.29
N ALA A 165 2.30 -7.07 7.45
CA ALA A 165 2.83 -6.25 6.36
C ALA A 165 3.70 -7.04 5.35
N ASP A 166 4.04 -8.28 5.66
CA ASP A 166 4.77 -9.23 4.81
C ASP A 166 3.89 -10.04 3.86
N SER A 167 2.57 -9.84 3.84
CA SER A 167 1.66 -10.48 2.87
C SER A 167 2.14 -10.27 1.42
N VAL A 168 2.23 -11.35 0.64
CA VAL A 168 2.72 -11.33 -0.75
C VAL A 168 1.71 -10.65 -1.69
N TYR A 169 0.43 -10.97 -1.51
CA TYR A 169 -0.63 -10.43 -2.37
C TYR A 169 -1.16 -9.08 -1.88
N GLY A 170 -0.95 -8.72 -0.63
CA GLY A 170 -1.37 -7.45 -0.06
C GLY A 170 -0.53 -6.26 -0.55
N ILE A 171 -1.12 -5.07 -0.48
CA ILE A 171 -0.41 -3.80 -0.71
C ILE A 171 -0.02 -3.24 0.65
N THR A 172 1.26 -3.28 0.98
CA THR A 172 1.78 -2.70 2.23
C THR A 172 2.14 -1.23 2.02
N VAL A 173 1.68 -0.37 2.92
CA VAL A 173 1.82 1.08 2.81
C VAL A 173 2.66 1.64 3.95
N GLY A 174 3.79 2.22 3.61
CA GLY A 174 4.63 3.02 4.51
C GLY A 174 4.18 4.48 4.57
N SER A 175 4.82 5.25 5.44
CA SER A 175 4.51 6.66 5.65
C SER A 175 5.66 7.59 5.27
N ILE A 176 5.30 8.72 4.63
CA ILE A 176 6.19 9.86 4.38
C ILE A 176 5.57 11.15 4.92
N ALA A 177 6.43 12.11 5.25
CA ALA A 177 6.03 13.43 5.70
C ALA A 177 5.43 14.27 4.55
N HIS A 178 4.23 14.83 4.73
CA HIS A 178 3.64 15.77 3.76
C HIS A 178 3.94 17.24 4.10
N LEU A 179 4.24 17.51 5.37
CA LEU A 179 4.63 18.82 5.88
C LEU A 179 5.90 18.72 6.72
N ASP A 180 6.61 19.82 6.85
CA ASP A 180 7.73 19.98 7.76
C ASP A 180 7.77 21.39 8.36
N CYS A 181 8.42 21.51 9.49
CA CYS A 181 8.72 22.78 10.19
C CYS A 181 10.21 22.81 10.60
N ASP A 182 10.64 23.87 11.24
CA ASP A 182 12.06 24.06 11.55
C ASP A 182 12.62 22.99 12.48
N ASP A 183 11.80 22.52 13.42
CA ASP A 183 12.14 21.53 14.46
C ASP A 183 11.59 20.11 14.17
N SER A 184 11.01 19.87 12.99
CA SER A 184 10.59 18.53 12.58
C SER A 184 11.77 17.59 12.38
N MET A 185 11.59 16.31 12.74
CA MET A 185 12.65 15.29 12.60
C MET A 185 13.09 15.04 11.18
N VAL A 186 12.15 15.11 10.23
CA VAL A 186 12.43 14.91 8.81
C VAL A 186 11.82 16.03 7.98
N LYS A 187 12.38 16.26 6.79
CA LYS A 187 11.81 17.20 5.83
C LYS A 187 10.68 16.56 5.04
N LYS A 188 9.85 17.41 4.44
CA LYS A 188 8.78 16.99 3.52
C LYS A 188 9.29 15.97 2.50
N SER A 189 8.48 14.96 2.23
CA SER A 189 8.73 13.85 1.30
C SER A 189 9.76 12.82 1.77
N TYR A 190 10.35 12.96 2.94
CA TYR A 190 11.18 11.92 3.54
C TYR A 190 10.33 10.92 4.33
N PRO A 191 10.84 9.69 4.55
CA PRO A 191 10.14 8.69 5.34
C PRO A 191 9.82 9.24 6.72
N SER A 192 8.57 9.07 7.16
CA SER A 192 8.14 9.52 8.48
C SER A 192 8.97 8.87 9.58
N PRO A 193 9.29 9.59 10.66
CA PRO A 193 10.20 9.09 11.71
C PRO A 193 9.76 7.78 12.35
N PHE A 194 8.46 7.53 12.37
CA PHE A 194 7.82 6.35 12.96
C PHE A 194 7.56 5.24 11.94
N SER A 195 7.65 5.49 10.63
CA SER A 195 7.32 4.48 9.61
C SER A 195 8.31 3.34 9.63
N ARG A 196 7.84 2.12 9.74
CA ARG A 196 8.64 0.92 9.59
C ARG A 196 9.02 0.69 8.13
N LYS A 197 10.05 -0.11 7.87
CA LYS A 197 10.65 -0.34 6.55
C LYS A 197 10.85 -1.82 6.25
N GLY A 198 11.06 -2.13 4.98
CA GLY A 198 11.47 -3.43 4.47
C GLY A 198 12.98 -3.74 4.64
N PRO A 199 13.45 -4.72 3.89
CA PRO A 199 12.65 -5.58 3.01
C PRO A 199 11.74 -6.53 3.78
N GLY A 200 10.76 -7.12 3.08
CA GLY A 200 10.03 -8.28 3.58
C GLY A 200 10.84 -9.58 3.45
N PRO A 201 10.26 -10.73 3.85
CA PRO A 201 10.90 -12.04 3.72
C PRO A 201 11.36 -12.31 2.27
N SER A 202 12.46 -13.05 2.11
CA SER A 202 13.02 -13.38 0.79
C SER A 202 13.31 -12.17 -0.10
N PHE A 203 13.68 -11.03 0.50
CA PHE A 203 13.91 -9.74 -0.18
C PHE A 203 12.70 -9.18 -0.92
N LEU A 204 11.49 -9.56 -0.52
CA LEU A 204 10.26 -8.99 -1.04
C LEU A 204 10.26 -7.48 -0.83
N VAL A 205 9.99 -6.73 -1.88
CA VAL A 205 9.89 -5.27 -1.78
C VAL A 205 8.70 -4.91 -0.89
N LYS A 206 9.00 -4.41 0.30
CA LYS A 206 8.03 -3.88 1.26
C LYS A 206 8.62 -2.61 1.90
N PRO A 207 7.79 -1.61 2.23
CA PRO A 207 6.39 -1.50 1.80
C PRO A 207 6.29 -1.51 0.27
N ASP A 208 5.13 -1.85 -0.30
CA ASP A 208 4.93 -1.72 -1.75
C ASP A 208 4.89 -0.25 -2.18
N LEU A 209 4.22 0.57 -1.38
CA LEU A 209 3.97 1.98 -1.64
C LEU A 209 4.14 2.81 -0.37
N VAL A 210 4.23 4.12 -0.54
CA VAL A 210 4.13 5.07 0.57
C VAL A 210 3.05 6.11 0.27
N HIS A 211 2.48 6.65 1.35
CA HIS A 211 1.61 7.82 1.26
C HIS A 211 1.81 8.71 2.49
N TYR A 212 1.09 9.79 2.58
CA TYR A 212 1.21 10.76 3.68
C TYR A 212 0.60 10.21 4.97
N GLY A 213 1.40 10.03 6.00
CA GLY A 213 0.98 9.62 7.34
C GLY A 213 1.45 10.57 8.43
N GLY A 214 1.97 11.74 8.05
CA GLY A 214 2.38 12.80 8.96
C GLY A 214 3.89 12.83 9.27
N ASN A 215 4.26 13.78 10.11
CA ASN A 215 5.61 14.04 10.60
C ASN A 215 5.54 14.38 12.09
N CYS A 216 6.66 14.36 12.79
CA CYS A 216 6.73 14.76 14.19
C CYS A 216 8.05 15.45 14.54
N ARG A 217 8.10 16.00 15.74
CA ARG A 217 9.28 16.51 16.42
C ARG A 217 9.97 15.38 17.20
N ALA A 218 11.13 15.65 17.76
CA ALA A 218 11.91 14.66 18.49
C ALA A 218 11.20 14.13 19.77
N ASP A 219 10.27 14.88 20.31
CA ASP A 219 9.42 14.49 21.45
C ASP A 219 8.15 13.73 21.05
N GLY A 220 7.96 13.51 19.73
CA GLY A 220 6.77 12.87 19.18
C GLY A 220 5.60 13.81 18.88
N ASN A 221 5.70 15.10 19.21
CA ASN A 221 4.64 16.07 18.92
C ASN A 221 4.49 16.29 17.42
N SER A 222 3.24 16.25 16.93
CA SER A 222 2.89 16.37 15.51
C SER A 222 2.05 17.63 15.19
N ASP A 223 1.85 18.53 16.13
CA ASP A 223 1.02 19.71 15.94
C ASP A 223 1.44 20.54 14.74
N GLY A 224 0.54 20.76 13.80
CA GLY A 224 0.73 21.51 12.56
C GLY A 224 1.49 20.74 11.46
N ILE A 225 1.88 19.48 11.69
CA ILE A 225 2.60 18.62 10.72
C ILE A 225 2.06 17.18 10.68
N GLY A 226 1.01 16.88 11.43
CA GLY A 226 0.27 15.63 11.40
C GLY A 226 -0.68 15.55 10.21
N VAL A 227 -1.29 14.39 10.01
CA VAL A 227 -2.42 14.19 9.09
C VAL A 227 -3.69 14.66 9.79
N VAL A 228 -4.57 15.35 9.06
CA VAL A 228 -5.85 15.85 9.57
C VAL A 228 -6.96 14.86 9.26
N SER A 229 -7.83 14.61 10.22
CA SER A 229 -9.09 13.89 10.04
C SER A 229 -10.08 14.27 11.17
N PHE A 230 -11.16 13.50 11.33
CA PHE A 230 -12.19 13.75 12.34
C PHE A 230 -11.93 12.94 13.60
N ASP A 231 -12.25 13.56 14.75
CA ASP A 231 -12.53 12.83 15.98
C ASP A 231 -13.97 12.30 16.00
N GLU A 232 -14.34 11.55 17.03
CA GLU A 232 -15.68 10.96 17.20
C GLU A 232 -16.83 11.98 17.26
N GLN A 233 -16.53 13.24 17.56
CA GLN A 233 -17.49 14.34 17.65
C GLN A 233 -17.57 15.16 16.35
N GLY A 234 -16.78 14.81 15.32
CA GLY A 234 -16.74 15.52 14.05
C GLY A 234 -15.85 16.76 14.05
N LYS A 235 -14.96 16.92 15.05
CA LYS A 235 -13.97 17.97 15.09
C LYS A 235 -12.74 17.53 14.28
N LEU A 236 -12.10 18.47 13.59
CA LEU A 236 -10.81 18.23 12.94
C LEU A 236 -9.70 18.13 13.97
N VAL A 237 -8.97 17.04 13.91
CA VAL A 237 -7.81 16.75 14.77
C VAL A 237 -6.65 16.23 13.93
N GLU A 238 -5.44 16.31 14.48
CA GLU A 238 -4.21 15.82 13.82
C GLU A 238 -3.68 14.57 14.50
N SER A 239 -3.11 13.68 13.73
CA SER A 239 -2.41 12.50 14.22
C SER A 239 -1.34 12.03 13.24
N ILE A 240 -0.52 11.04 13.63
CA ILE A 240 0.55 10.46 12.82
C ILE A 240 0.52 8.93 12.87
N GLY A 241 0.82 8.29 11.74
CA GLY A 241 0.90 6.83 11.67
C GLY A 241 0.84 6.30 10.25
N THR A 242 1.37 5.11 10.04
CA THR A 242 1.16 4.35 8.80
C THR A 242 -0.32 3.94 8.65
N SER A 243 -1.06 3.89 9.76
CA SER A 243 -2.52 3.73 9.79
C SER A 243 -3.26 4.81 9.01
N PHE A 244 -2.65 5.97 8.78
CA PHE A 244 -3.25 7.11 8.08
C PHE A 244 -2.77 7.26 6.64
N SER A 245 -1.63 6.70 6.28
CA SER A 245 -1.21 6.55 4.88
C SER A 245 -1.95 5.44 4.16
N THR A 246 -2.28 4.36 4.86
CA THR A 246 -2.96 3.16 4.33
C THR A 246 -4.34 3.48 3.72
N PRO A 247 -5.26 4.21 4.39
CA PRO A 247 -6.57 4.51 3.83
C PRO A 247 -6.53 5.38 2.57
N MET A 248 -5.50 6.18 2.36
CA MET A 248 -5.31 6.93 1.10
C MET A 248 -5.12 5.98 -0.08
N VAL A 249 -4.31 4.93 0.10
CA VAL A 249 -4.09 3.90 -0.92
C VAL A 249 -5.33 3.01 -1.06
N SER A 250 -6.03 2.69 0.03
CA SER A 250 -7.28 1.93 0.00
C SER A 250 -8.38 2.64 -0.80
N GLN A 251 -8.54 3.96 -0.58
CA GLN A 251 -9.47 4.81 -1.33
C GLN A 251 -9.15 4.79 -2.83
N LEU A 252 -7.88 5.01 -3.19
CA LEU A 252 -7.42 4.99 -4.57
C LEU A 252 -7.66 3.63 -5.23
N THR A 253 -7.33 2.54 -4.53
CA THR A 253 -7.53 1.16 -4.99
C THR A 253 -9.00 0.89 -5.30
N ALA A 254 -9.90 1.29 -4.40
CA ALA A 254 -11.34 1.12 -4.60
C ALA A 254 -11.88 1.95 -5.78
N LYS A 255 -11.39 3.17 -5.97
CA LYS A 255 -11.76 4.01 -7.12
C LYS A 255 -11.33 3.44 -8.46
N ILE A 256 -10.17 2.77 -8.52
CA ILE A 256 -9.73 2.09 -9.73
C ILE A 256 -10.66 0.90 -10.04
N TYR A 257 -11.05 0.12 -9.02
CA TYR A 257 -12.04 -0.95 -9.18
C TYR A 257 -13.38 -0.43 -9.72
N ASP A 258 -13.83 0.72 -9.24
CA ASP A 258 -15.10 1.32 -9.67
C ASP A 258 -15.02 1.92 -11.10
N ALA A 259 -13.83 2.32 -11.55
CA ALA A 259 -13.61 2.98 -12.84
C ALA A 259 -13.37 2.02 -14.01
N ILE A 260 -13.00 0.77 -13.73
CA ILE A 260 -12.68 -0.24 -14.75
C ILE A 260 -13.71 -1.37 -14.68
N GLU A 261 -14.24 -1.78 -15.80
CA GLU A 261 -15.19 -2.88 -15.87
C GLU A 261 -14.51 -4.22 -15.55
N SER A 262 -14.90 -4.85 -14.44
CA SER A 262 -14.43 -6.16 -13.99
C SER A 262 -12.91 -6.36 -14.01
N PRO A 263 -12.10 -5.47 -13.41
CA PRO A 263 -10.66 -5.60 -13.42
C PRO A 263 -10.21 -6.77 -12.53
N SER A 264 -9.11 -7.41 -12.90
CA SER A 264 -8.43 -8.34 -11.99
C SER A 264 -7.73 -7.58 -10.86
N SER A 265 -7.52 -8.22 -9.70
CA SER A 265 -6.73 -7.64 -8.61
C SER A 265 -5.31 -7.29 -9.06
N ASN A 266 -4.72 -8.10 -9.95
CA ASN A 266 -3.39 -7.85 -10.52
C ASN A 266 -3.36 -6.63 -11.42
N LEU A 267 -4.40 -6.39 -12.23
CA LEU A 267 -4.49 -5.17 -13.05
C LEU A 267 -4.56 -3.93 -12.15
N VAL A 268 -5.38 -3.96 -11.10
CA VAL A 268 -5.51 -2.83 -10.17
C VAL A 268 -4.18 -2.54 -9.48
N LYS A 269 -3.50 -3.58 -8.95
CA LYS A 269 -2.15 -3.43 -8.34
C LYS A 269 -1.15 -2.89 -9.36
N ALA A 270 -1.15 -3.43 -10.59
CA ALA A 270 -0.24 -3.00 -11.65
C ALA A 270 -0.41 -1.51 -11.98
N LEU A 271 -1.64 -1.03 -12.10
CA LEU A 271 -1.94 0.37 -12.39
C LEU A 271 -1.47 1.31 -11.28
N ILE A 272 -1.71 0.94 -10.01
CA ILE A 272 -1.27 1.72 -8.85
C ILE A 272 0.26 1.79 -8.81
N ILE A 273 0.94 0.65 -8.89
CA ILE A 273 2.40 0.57 -8.85
C ILE A 273 3.01 1.26 -10.08
N HIS A 274 2.42 1.09 -11.27
CA HIS A 274 2.89 1.74 -12.49
C HIS A 274 2.83 3.26 -12.41
N SER A 275 1.86 3.81 -11.71
CA SER A 275 1.72 5.25 -11.49
C SER A 275 2.67 5.80 -10.43
N ALA A 276 3.16 4.95 -9.54
CA ALA A 276 3.96 5.35 -8.39
C ALA A 276 5.30 5.96 -8.81
N ARG A 277 5.71 6.99 -8.09
CA ARG A 277 6.99 7.68 -8.32
C ARG A 277 7.67 7.98 -6.99
N HIS A 278 8.98 7.80 -6.97
CA HIS A 278 9.78 8.28 -5.85
C HIS A 278 9.75 9.82 -5.81
N PRO A 279 9.64 10.44 -4.65
CA PRO A 279 9.78 11.88 -4.53
C PRO A 279 11.16 12.32 -5.01
N LYS A 280 11.28 13.57 -5.44
CA LYS A 280 12.58 14.14 -5.84
C LYS A 280 13.47 14.32 -4.61
N LEU A 281 14.28 13.31 -4.33
CA LEU A 281 15.24 13.32 -3.24
C LEU A 281 16.51 14.06 -3.66
N LYS A 282 17.11 14.79 -2.71
CA LYS A 282 18.42 15.43 -2.90
C LYS A 282 19.56 14.40 -2.63
N LEU A 283 19.47 13.26 -3.29
CA LEU A 283 20.41 12.14 -3.18
C LEU A 283 20.86 11.69 -4.57
N THR A 284 22.12 11.38 -4.73
CA THR A 284 22.64 10.73 -5.94
C THR A 284 22.10 9.30 -6.05
N LYS A 285 22.14 8.72 -7.23
CA LYS A 285 21.74 7.31 -7.42
C LYS A 285 22.55 6.33 -6.55
N ALA A 286 23.84 6.60 -6.34
CA ALA A 286 24.70 5.78 -5.49
C ALA A 286 24.26 5.85 -4.03
N GLU A 287 24.00 7.05 -3.50
CA GLU A 287 23.47 7.23 -2.14
C GLU A 287 22.10 6.58 -1.95
N GLN A 288 21.22 6.66 -2.96
CA GLN A 288 19.91 5.98 -2.91
C GLN A 288 20.06 4.45 -2.83
N GLN A 289 21.02 3.89 -3.57
CA GLN A 289 21.29 2.46 -3.55
C GLN A 289 21.93 2.02 -2.23
N GLU A 290 22.89 2.80 -1.70
CA GLU A 290 23.54 2.53 -0.42
C GLU A 290 22.56 2.57 0.76
N LEU A 291 21.59 3.50 0.72
CA LEU A 291 20.55 3.62 1.73
C LEU A 291 19.44 2.56 1.60
N GLY A 292 19.41 1.78 0.53
CA GLY A 292 18.30 0.84 0.29
C GLY A 292 16.97 1.56 0.15
N ILE A 293 16.89 2.55 -0.76
CA ILE A 293 15.74 3.46 -0.87
C ILE A 293 14.39 2.72 -1.03
N TYR A 294 14.39 1.56 -1.67
CA TYR A 294 13.21 0.73 -1.85
C TYR A 294 12.66 0.16 -0.54
N ASP A 295 13.51 -0.04 0.47
CA ASP A 295 13.06 -0.52 1.78
C ASP A 295 12.20 0.53 2.51
N TYR A 296 12.37 1.80 2.18
CA TYR A 296 11.63 2.90 2.79
C TYR A 296 10.44 3.39 1.98
N TYR A 297 10.54 3.35 0.66
CA TYR A 297 9.55 3.95 -0.24
C TYR A 297 8.81 2.93 -1.10
N GLY A 298 9.26 1.67 -1.14
CA GLY A 298 8.77 0.72 -2.12
C GLY A 298 8.90 1.29 -3.54
N PHE A 299 7.81 1.21 -4.29
CA PHE A 299 7.73 1.81 -5.63
C PHE A 299 7.44 3.32 -5.61
N GLY A 300 7.17 3.92 -4.44
CA GLY A 300 6.96 5.34 -4.28
C GLY A 300 5.53 5.74 -3.93
N ILE A 301 5.18 7.00 -4.22
CA ILE A 301 3.84 7.55 -4.02
C ILE A 301 3.02 7.27 -5.27
N PRO A 302 1.82 6.68 -5.18
CA PRO A 302 0.95 6.47 -6.33
C PRO A 302 0.45 7.80 -6.90
N GLY A 303 0.17 7.84 -8.19
CA GLY A 303 -0.48 8.96 -8.85
C GLY A 303 -1.95 9.09 -8.45
N SER A 304 -2.57 10.23 -8.79
CA SER A 304 -4.00 10.40 -8.62
C SER A 304 -4.80 9.46 -9.54
N ILE A 305 -6.08 9.27 -9.26
CA ILE A 305 -6.97 8.47 -10.13
C ILE A 305 -6.99 9.02 -11.56
N GLN A 306 -6.92 10.34 -11.74
CA GLN A 306 -6.84 10.98 -13.04
C GLN A 306 -5.54 10.64 -13.76
N ASP A 307 -4.40 10.67 -13.04
CA ASP A 307 -3.09 10.30 -13.62
C ASP A 307 -3.05 8.84 -14.06
N ILE A 308 -3.69 7.95 -13.29
CA ILE A 308 -3.73 6.51 -13.56
C ILE A 308 -4.59 6.20 -14.78
N LEU A 309 -5.77 6.81 -14.88
CA LEU A 309 -6.76 6.50 -15.91
C LEU A 309 -6.65 7.38 -17.17
N SER A 310 -5.88 8.48 -17.13
CA SER A 310 -5.65 9.31 -18.30
C SER A 310 -4.48 8.81 -19.13
N CYS A 311 -4.57 9.05 -20.44
CA CYS A 311 -3.46 8.82 -21.35
C CYS A 311 -3.09 10.16 -22.02
N PRO A 312 -2.10 10.90 -21.52
CA PRO A 312 -1.65 12.13 -22.13
C PRO A 312 -1.22 11.93 -23.59
N GLN A 313 -1.30 12.98 -24.43
CA GLN A 313 -1.01 12.89 -25.88
C GLN A 313 0.35 12.28 -26.25
N ASN A 314 1.33 12.35 -25.33
CA ASN A 314 2.68 11.83 -25.55
C ASN A 314 2.96 10.52 -24.77
N GLN A 315 1.92 9.86 -24.31
CA GLN A 315 2.03 8.62 -23.56
C GLN A 315 1.16 7.55 -24.23
N PHE A 316 1.67 6.33 -24.25
CA PHE A 316 0.94 5.16 -24.67
C PHE A 316 1.03 4.12 -23.55
N SER A 317 -0.09 3.52 -23.17
CA SER A 317 -0.13 2.46 -22.17
C SER A 317 -0.68 1.19 -22.80
N LEU A 318 0.03 0.09 -22.61
CA LEU A 318 -0.37 -1.24 -23.04
C LEU A 318 -0.56 -2.13 -21.82
N VAL A 319 -1.72 -2.73 -21.70
CA VAL A 319 -2.03 -3.71 -20.65
C VAL A 319 -2.06 -5.09 -21.27
N ILE A 320 -1.36 -6.03 -20.64
CA ILE A 320 -1.32 -7.43 -21.06
C ILE A 320 -1.67 -8.28 -19.84
N GLU A 321 -2.75 -9.01 -19.92
CA GLU A 321 -3.16 -9.97 -18.91
C GLU A 321 -3.14 -11.39 -19.47
N GLY A 322 -2.72 -12.36 -18.66
CA GLY A 322 -2.67 -13.75 -19.09
C GLY A 322 -2.26 -14.69 -17.97
N LYS A 323 -2.35 -15.98 -18.27
CA LYS A 323 -1.84 -17.05 -17.41
C LYS A 323 -0.62 -17.66 -18.07
N LEU A 324 0.45 -17.80 -17.31
CA LEU A 324 1.72 -18.36 -17.79
C LEU A 324 2.06 -19.62 -16.98
N SER A 325 2.18 -20.75 -17.66
CA SER A 325 2.63 -21.98 -17.01
C SER A 325 4.14 -21.98 -16.82
N ILE A 326 4.63 -22.72 -15.82
CA ILE A 326 6.06 -22.88 -15.54
C ILE A 326 6.82 -23.31 -16.80
N GLY A 327 7.96 -22.68 -17.04
CA GLY A 327 8.83 -22.96 -18.19
C GLY A 327 8.37 -22.37 -19.52
N ASN A 328 7.23 -21.66 -19.54
CA ASN A 328 6.74 -20.97 -20.74
C ASN A 328 7.07 -19.47 -20.67
N TYR A 329 6.93 -18.81 -21.83
CA TYR A 329 7.07 -17.37 -21.97
C TYR A 329 6.03 -16.80 -22.93
N ILE A 330 5.73 -15.53 -22.79
CA ILE A 330 4.95 -14.75 -23.75
C ILE A 330 5.92 -13.84 -24.50
N SER A 331 5.91 -13.89 -25.83
CA SER A 331 6.68 -12.98 -26.70
C SER A 331 5.74 -12.06 -27.45
N ILE A 332 6.10 -10.77 -27.49
CA ILE A 332 5.42 -9.75 -28.29
C ILE A 332 6.47 -9.23 -29.27
N ASP A 333 6.52 -9.87 -30.45
CA ASP A 333 7.58 -9.61 -31.40
C ASP A 333 7.37 -8.31 -32.19
N ASP A 334 6.13 -7.99 -32.52
CA ASP A 334 5.75 -6.74 -33.20
C ASP A 334 5.15 -5.75 -32.18
N PHE A 335 5.98 -5.28 -31.24
CA PHE A 335 5.52 -4.31 -30.23
C PHE A 335 4.97 -3.05 -30.91
N PRO A 336 3.70 -2.65 -30.61
CA PRO A 336 3.03 -1.53 -31.29
C PRO A 336 3.61 -0.19 -30.81
N PHE A 337 4.75 0.19 -31.38
CA PHE A 337 5.42 1.43 -31.06
C PHE A 337 4.70 2.64 -31.71
N PRO A 338 4.28 3.67 -30.96
CA PRO A 338 3.63 4.83 -31.56
C PRO A 338 4.57 5.57 -32.52
N GLU A 339 4.08 5.91 -33.71
CA GLU A 339 4.86 6.67 -34.71
C GLU A 339 5.37 8.01 -34.16
N SER A 340 4.60 8.63 -33.24
CA SER A 340 4.96 9.89 -32.56
C SER A 340 6.24 9.77 -31.70
N LEU A 341 6.61 8.53 -31.30
CA LEU A 341 7.84 8.25 -30.54
C LEU A 341 8.99 7.80 -31.43
N ILE A 342 8.83 7.82 -32.77
CA ILE A 342 9.86 7.47 -33.72
C ILE A 342 10.35 8.74 -34.43
N LYS A 343 11.65 8.99 -34.38
CA LYS A 343 12.31 10.08 -35.11
C LYS A 343 13.59 9.53 -35.74
N ASP A 344 13.76 9.77 -37.05
CA ASP A 344 14.91 9.30 -37.83
C ASP A 344 15.18 7.78 -37.70
N GLY A 345 14.10 6.98 -37.66
CA GLY A 345 14.16 5.53 -37.51
C GLY A 345 14.62 5.06 -36.11
N LYS A 346 14.63 5.95 -35.11
CA LYS A 346 14.98 5.66 -33.72
C LYS A 346 13.82 5.98 -32.81
N CYS A 347 13.66 5.15 -31.78
CA CYS A 347 12.72 5.41 -30.72
C CYS A 347 13.26 6.49 -29.77
N TYR A 348 12.42 7.45 -29.46
CA TYR A 348 12.67 8.49 -28.46
C TYR A 348 11.63 8.34 -27.35
N GLY A 349 12.07 8.35 -26.11
CA GLY A 349 11.18 8.29 -24.95
C GLY A 349 11.69 7.33 -23.90
N GLU A 350 10.88 7.19 -22.86
CA GLU A 350 11.09 6.29 -21.74
C GLU A 350 10.09 5.15 -21.83
N ILE A 351 10.54 3.92 -21.57
CA ILE A 351 9.69 2.74 -21.48
C ILE A 351 9.67 2.30 -20.03
N ASN A 352 8.49 2.36 -19.41
CA ASN A 352 8.26 1.85 -18.07
C ASN A 352 7.48 0.54 -18.18
N ILE A 353 8.00 -0.51 -17.57
CA ILE A 353 7.35 -1.82 -17.53
C ILE A 353 7.08 -2.18 -16.08
N THR A 354 5.83 -2.49 -15.78
CA THR A 354 5.41 -3.01 -14.47
C THR A 354 4.88 -4.42 -14.66
N LEU A 355 5.45 -5.35 -13.93
CA LEU A 355 5.00 -6.75 -13.87
C LEU A 355 4.41 -7.02 -12.50
N VAL A 356 3.14 -7.39 -12.48
CA VAL A 356 2.46 -7.90 -11.27
C VAL A 356 1.93 -9.29 -11.59
N TYR A 357 2.17 -10.23 -10.71
CA TYR A 357 1.72 -11.61 -10.87
C TYR A 357 1.46 -12.24 -9.50
N ASP A 358 0.62 -13.26 -9.48
CA ASP A 358 0.35 -14.06 -8.31
C ASP A 358 1.12 -15.38 -8.41
N PRO A 359 2.27 -15.53 -7.72
CA PRO A 359 2.97 -16.80 -7.65
C PRO A 359 2.13 -17.82 -6.87
N PRO A 360 2.19 -19.11 -7.19
CA PRO A 360 1.71 -20.13 -6.26
C PRO A 360 2.43 -20.00 -4.93
N LEU A 361 1.67 -19.99 -3.84
CA LEU A 361 2.17 -19.90 -2.48
C LEU A 361 2.00 -21.23 -1.76
N ASP A 362 3.00 -21.61 -0.93
CA ASP A 362 2.95 -22.83 -0.12
C ASP A 362 3.74 -22.62 1.18
N ALA A 363 3.00 -22.48 2.29
CA ALA A 363 3.54 -22.20 3.62
C ALA A 363 4.48 -23.32 4.15
N THR A 364 4.40 -24.53 3.60
CA THR A 364 5.27 -25.64 4.04
C THR A 364 6.73 -25.47 3.64
N PHE A 365 7.05 -24.51 2.76
CA PHE A 365 8.40 -24.27 2.25
C PHE A 365 9.12 -23.08 2.92
N GLY A 366 8.60 -22.51 3.99
CA GLY A 366 9.26 -21.44 4.74
C GLY A 366 9.66 -20.25 3.85
N VAL A 367 10.97 -19.96 3.77
CA VAL A 367 11.51 -18.86 2.94
C VAL A 367 11.16 -18.97 1.46
N GLU A 368 10.93 -20.18 0.94
CA GLU A 368 10.50 -20.44 -0.43
C GLU A 368 8.96 -20.46 -0.57
N TYR A 369 8.25 -19.73 0.27
CA TYR A 369 6.79 -19.59 0.24
C TYR A 369 6.26 -19.26 -1.16
N CYS A 370 6.90 -18.33 -1.87
CA CYS A 370 6.65 -18.06 -3.29
C CYS A 370 7.31 -19.13 -4.14
N ARG A 371 6.51 -20.02 -4.73
CA ARG A 371 7.01 -21.21 -5.45
C ARG A 371 7.52 -20.96 -6.86
N ASN A 372 7.27 -19.79 -7.41
CA ASN A 372 7.70 -19.40 -8.76
C ASN A 372 8.16 -17.96 -8.79
N ASN A 373 9.07 -17.69 -9.72
CA ASN A 373 9.44 -16.33 -10.08
C ASN A 373 9.09 -16.08 -11.55
N MET A 374 8.67 -14.87 -11.87
CA MET A 374 8.40 -14.38 -13.22
C MET A 374 9.31 -13.18 -13.51
N ASP A 375 9.87 -13.15 -14.69
CA ASP A 375 10.76 -12.08 -15.14
C ASP A 375 10.23 -11.48 -16.44
N VAL A 376 10.47 -10.19 -16.65
CA VAL A 376 10.15 -9.48 -17.89
C VAL A 376 11.43 -8.94 -18.49
N SER A 377 11.56 -9.03 -19.81
CA SER A 377 12.69 -8.45 -20.52
C SER A 377 12.24 -7.71 -21.77
N PHE A 378 12.88 -6.59 -22.03
CA PHE A 378 12.76 -5.87 -23.29
C PHE A 378 14.03 -6.06 -24.11
N GLY A 379 13.92 -6.23 -25.43
CA GLY A 379 15.07 -6.43 -26.27
C GLY A 379 14.84 -6.03 -27.73
N THR A 380 15.88 -6.18 -28.51
CA THR A 380 15.85 -5.88 -29.94
C THR A 380 16.34 -7.07 -30.74
N TRP A 381 15.70 -7.31 -31.87
CA TRP A 381 16.19 -8.27 -32.87
C TRP A 381 17.22 -7.60 -33.78
N TYR A 382 18.24 -8.34 -34.18
CA TYR A 382 19.25 -7.87 -35.11
C TYR A 382 19.75 -9.08 -35.94
N LEU A 383 20.21 -8.81 -37.15
CA LEU A 383 20.88 -9.83 -37.98
C LEU A 383 22.34 -9.93 -37.55
N ASP A 384 22.80 -11.15 -37.25
CA ASP A 384 24.20 -11.40 -36.99
C ASP A 384 25.05 -11.39 -38.29
N LYS A 385 26.36 -11.63 -38.19
CA LYS A 385 27.28 -11.60 -39.32
C LYS A 385 26.96 -12.69 -40.37
N ASN A 386 26.19 -13.69 -40.01
CA ASN A 386 25.78 -14.78 -40.88
C ASN A 386 24.39 -14.57 -41.48
N GLY A 387 23.74 -13.42 -41.15
CA GLY A 387 22.37 -13.13 -41.59
C GLY A 387 21.30 -13.84 -40.75
N GLU A 388 21.66 -14.45 -39.62
CA GLU A 388 20.69 -15.06 -38.72
C GLU A 388 20.08 -14.02 -37.75
N LEU A 389 18.77 -14.11 -37.53
CA LEU A 389 18.05 -13.25 -36.60
C LEU A 389 18.41 -13.62 -35.16
N ARG A 390 18.96 -12.67 -34.40
CA ARG A 390 19.38 -12.83 -33.03
C ARG A 390 18.67 -11.82 -32.13
N TYR A 391 18.26 -12.28 -30.95
CA TYR A 391 17.70 -11.42 -29.91
C TYR A 391 18.80 -10.87 -28.99
N LYS A 392 18.79 -9.59 -28.76
CA LYS A 392 19.64 -8.92 -27.76
C LYS A 392 18.81 -8.34 -26.68
N ARG A 393 18.85 -8.97 -25.49
CA ARG A 393 18.24 -8.42 -24.29
C ARG A 393 18.86 -7.04 -24.01
N ARG A 394 18.00 -6.06 -23.72
CA ARG A 394 18.38 -4.76 -23.15
C ARG A 394 18.14 -4.84 -21.66
N VAL A 395 19.03 -4.22 -20.89
CA VAL A 395 18.81 -4.06 -19.46
C VAL A 395 17.76 -2.98 -19.31
N LEU A 396 16.69 -3.28 -18.58
CA LEU A 396 15.65 -2.34 -18.21
C LEU A 396 16.08 -1.60 -16.95
#